data_80e864ae77d32865333179643747678b
#
_entry.id   80e864ae77d32865333179643747678b
#
_cell.length_a   1.000
_cell.length_b   1.000
_cell.length_c   1.000
_cell.angle_alpha   90.00
_cell.angle_beta   90.00
_cell.angle_gamma   90.00
#
_symmetry.space_group_name_H-M   'P 1'
#
loop_
_entity.id
_entity.type
_entity.pdbx_description
1 polymer ?
#
loop_
_entity_poly.entity_id
_entity_poly.type
_entity_poly.pdbx_seq_one_letter_code
_entity_poly.pdbx_strand_id
1 'polypeptide(L)'
;AVDMTYAAFDYAQQDRNPVLILSDGVMGTIMEPVELPPERSAEEVRALKEQCRSWAAIGHDSYKEPRATIDAGRWDTKEQERHCKKAEELYKSWPSEAETLYLDDAEVVVTGYGICGRIARSAVKLLRAEGCKVGLIRPKTLYPFPSDVFAGLDFVRVKAILDVEMCIPAQVVDDIRLAVTDRCPIETCLHAGGEIMGRDEVRSEERRVGKEC
;
A
#
# COMPACT_ATOMS: atom_id res chain seq x y z
N ALA A 1 8.83 3.49 6.05
CA ALA A 1 9.80 2.67 5.29
C ALA A 1 10.42 1.62 6.19
N VAL A 2 11.02 1.98 7.33
CA VAL A 2 11.75 1.05 8.23
C VAL A 2 10.88 -0.13 8.66
N ASP A 3 9.70 0.11 9.23
CA ASP A 3 8.77 -0.94 9.67
C ASP A 3 8.34 -1.86 8.51
N MET A 4 8.05 -1.28 7.35
CA MET A 4 7.72 -2.05 6.15
C MET A 4 8.88 -2.93 5.70
N THR A 5 10.12 -2.40 5.74
CA THR A 5 11.32 -3.18 5.38
C THR A 5 11.53 -4.34 6.35
N TYR A 6 11.33 -4.09 7.64
CA TYR A 6 11.46 -5.14 8.65
C TYR A 6 10.43 -6.26 8.47
N ALA A 7 9.16 -5.90 8.24
CA ALA A 7 8.08 -6.85 8.04
C ALA A 7 8.14 -7.60 6.69
N ALA A 8 8.70 -6.96 5.66
CA ALA A 8 8.78 -7.55 4.32
C ALA A 8 9.53 -8.88 4.28
N PHE A 9 10.56 -9.04 5.10
CA PHE A 9 11.32 -10.30 5.19
C PHE A 9 10.47 -11.43 5.76
N ASP A 10 9.59 -11.13 6.72
CA ASP A 10 8.69 -12.13 7.30
C ASP A 10 7.65 -12.59 6.29
N TYR A 11 7.04 -11.65 5.58
CA TYR A 11 6.08 -11.97 4.51
C TYR A 11 6.72 -12.76 3.39
N ALA A 12 7.90 -12.33 2.92
CA ALA A 12 8.61 -13.03 1.87
C ALA A 12 8.95 -14.47 2.24
N GLN A 13 9.36 -14.69 3.49
CA GLN A 13 9.73 -15.99 4.01
C GLN A 13 8.52 -16.89 4.25
N GLN A 14 7.44 -16.35 4.82
CA GLN A 14 6.22 -17.08 5.10
C GLN A 14 5.60 -17.66 3.83
N ASP A 15 5.51 -16.84 2.79
CA ASP A 15 4.78 -17.20 1.59
C ASP A 15 5.68 -17.71 0.46
N ARG A 16 7.03 -17.66 0.68
CA ARG A 16 8.04 -18.01 -0.33
C ARG A 16 7.85 -17.19 -1.61
N ASN A 17 7.58 -15.90 -1.43
CA ASN A 17 7.22 -14.97 -2.48
C ASN A 17 8.01 -13.66 -2.30
N PRO A 18 8.44 -12.99 -3.38
CA PRO A 18 9.09 -11.69 -3.25
C PRO A 18 8.12 -10.64 -2.71
N VAL A 19 8.63 -9.74 -1.89
CA VAL A 19 7.92 -8.55 -1.42
C VAL A 19 8.59 -7.31 -2.01
N LEU A 20 7.82 -6.45 -2.64
CA LEU A 20 8.29 -5.20 -3.25
C LEU A 20 7.94 -4.02 -2.34
N ILE A 21 8.96 -3.23 -1.99
CA ILE A 21 8.78 -1.95 -1.31
C ILE A 21 9.00 -0.86 -2.35
N LEU A 22 7.92 -0.14 -2.67
CA LEU A 22 7.96 0.96 -3.61
C LEU A 22 8.17 2.27 -2.85
N SER A 23 9.21 3.00 -3.20
CA SER A 23 9.50 4.31 -2.64
C SER A 23 9.78 5.30 -3.76
N ASP A 24 9.22 6.49 -3.65
CA ASP A 24 9.58 7.58 -4.57
C ASP A 24 10.95 8.19 -4.20
N GLY A 25 11.56 8.91 -5.16
CA GLY A 25 12.89 9.50 -4.99
C GLY A 25 12.95 10.52 -3.85
N VAL A 26 11.86 11.24 -3.60
CA VAL A 26 11.77 12.24 -2.54
C VAL A 26 11.79 11.55 -1.17
N MET A 27 11.01 10.49 -1.01
CA MET A 27 11.02 9.70 0.22
C MET A 27 12.40 9.10 0.51
N GLY A 28 13.17 8.77 -0.53
CA GLY A 28 14.54 8.27 -0.41
C GLY A 28 15.56 9.31 0.06
N THR A 29 15.25 10.60 -0.04
CA THR A 29 16.15 11.71 0.36
C THR A 29 15.78 12.36 1.69
N ILE A 30 14.61 12.09 2.23
CA ILE A 30 14.16 12.67 3.50
C ILE A 30 14.95 12.07 4.67
N MET A 31 15.49 12.94 5.51
CA MET A 31 16.08 12.55 6.79
C MET A 31 15.11 12.89 7.92
N GLU A 32 14.80 11.89 8.73
CA GLU A 32 13.94 12.04 9.90
C GLU A 32 14.40 11.09 11.02
N PRO A 33 14.16 11.43 12.30
CA PRO A 33 14.46 10.53 13.40
C PRO A 33 13.58 9.27 13.27
N VAL A 34 14.20 8.11 13.45
CA VAL A 34 13.55 6.81 13.31
C VAL A 34 13.87 5.96 14.54
N GLU A 35 12.85 5.35 15.13
CA GLU A 35 13.01 4.26 16.07
C GLU A 35 13.19 2.96 15.28
N LEU A 36 14.32 2.28 15.48
CA LEU A 36 14.55 1.01 14.83
C LEU A 36 13.73 -0.10 15.52
N PRO A 37 13.17 -1.04 14.76
CA PRO A 37 12.57 -2.24 15.34
C PRO A 37 13.56 -2.96 16.25
N PRO A 38 13.10 -3.69 17.26
CA PRO A 38 13.98 -4.45 18.14
C PRO A 38 14.76 -5.51 17.36
N GLU A 39 16.02 -5.71 17.73
CA GLU A 39 16.81 -6.81 17.19
C GLU A 39 16.16 -8.15 17.56
N ARG A 40 16.15 -9.07 16.62
CA ARG A 40 15.70 -10.42 16.88
C ARG A 40 16.73 -11.16 17.73
N SER A 41 16.26 -11.84 18.74
CA SER A 41 17.08 -12.73 19.54
C SER A 41 17.65 -13.88 18.70
N ALA A 42 18.74 -14.46 19.16
CA ALA A 42 19.31 -15.63 18.51
C ALA A 42 18.34 -16.83 18.46
N GLU A 43 17.41 -16.90 19.39
CA GLU A 43 16.36 -17.93 19.45
C GLU A 43 15.30 -17.72 18.37
N GLU A 44 14.81 -16.49 18.21
CA GLU A 44 13.88 -16.12 17.13
C GLU A 44 14.49 -16.37 15.75
N VAL A 45 15.72 -15.96 15.53
CA VAL A 45 16.44 -16.21 14.28
C VAL A 45 16.59 -17.71 14.00
N ARG A 46 16.84 -18.51 15.04
CA ARG A 46 16.93 -19.97 14.90
C ARG A 46 15.59 -20.58 14.55
N ALA A 47 14.51 -20.14 15.18
CA ALA A 47 13.15 -20.58 14.87
C ALA A 47 12.75 -20.25 13.42
N LEU A 48 13.04 -19.05 12.95
CA LEU A 48 12.82 -18.66 11.55
C LEU A 48 13.60 -19.54 10.56
N LYS A 49 14.87 -19.83 10.85
CA LYS A 49 15.68 -20.73 10.02
C LYS A 49 15.11 -22.15 9.98
N GLU A 50 14.58 -22.64 11.10
CA GLU A 50 13.96 -23.97 11.15
C GLU A 50 12.67 -24.03 10.34
N GLN A 51 11.85 -22.99 10.35
CA GLN A 51 10.64 -22.89 9.49
C GLN A 51 11.00 -23.00 8.00
N CYS A 52 12.14 -22.41 7.60
CA CYS A 52 12.58 -22.44 6.21
C CYS A 52 13.26 -23.75 5.81
N ARG A 53 13.64 -24.60 6.75
CA ARG A 53 14.46 -25.77 6.52
C ARG A 53 13.88 -26.73 5.48
N SER A 54 12.54 -26.81 5.39
CA SER A 54 11.86 -27.69 4.43
C SER A 54 12.10 -27.33 2.97
N TRP A 55 12.46 -26.07 2.68
CA TRP A 55 12.61 -25.57 1.31
C TRP A 55 13.90 -24.79 1.06
N ALA A 56 14.64 -24.40 2.10
CA ALA A 56 15.88 -23.64 1.97
C ALA A 56 16.99 -24.46 1.32
N ALA A 57 17.85 -23.82 0.55
CA ALA A 57 19.08 -24.38 0.01
C ALA A 57 20.18 -24.31 1.08
N ILE A 58 20.21 -25.28 1.98
CA ILE A 58 21.07 -25.30 3.18
C ILE A 58 22.27 -26.22 3.08
N GLY A 59 22.65 -26.66 1.90
CA GLY A 59 23.75 -27.57 1.68
C GLY A 59 23.35 -29.03 1.50
N HIS A 60 24.29 -29.79 0.96
CA HIS A 60 24.00 -31.13 0.45
C HIS A 60 23.74 -32.18 1.55
N ASP A 61 24.42 -32.07 2.69
CA ASP A 61 24.35 -33.07 3.77
C ASP A 61 23.09 -33.03 4.61
N SER A 62 22.26 -32.01 4.38
CA SER A 62 21.10 -31.67 5.23
C SER A 62 19.78 -32.22 4.75
N TYR A 63 19.71 -32.85 3.57
CA TYR A 63 18.47 -33.40 3.04
C TYR A 63 18.64 -34.74 2.37
N LYS A 64 17.70 -35.61 2.62
CA LYS A 64 17.63 -36.95 2.06
C LYS A 64 16.98 -37.00 0.67
N GLU A 65 16.21 -35.97 0.33
CA GLU A 65 15.48 -35.91 -0.93
C GLU A 65 15.87 -34.66 -1.72
N PRO A 66 15.98 -34.75 -3.05
CA PRO A 66 16.29 -33.60 -3.88
C PRO A 66 15.18 -32.54 -3.74
N ARG A 67 15.59 -31.28 -3.65
CA ARG A 67 14.68 -30.13 -3.59
C ARG A 67 14.72 -29.37 -4.90
N ALA A 68 13.56 -29.19 -5.52
CA ALA A 68 13.42 -28.28 -6.64
C ALA A 68 13.36 -26.85 -6.10
N THR A 69 14.39 -26.06 -6.33
CA THR A 69 14.44 -24.64 -5.98
C THR A 69 13.88 -23.76 -7.09
N ILE A 70 13.91 -24.26 -8.32
CA ILE A 70 13.36 -23.59 -9.51
C ILE A 70 12.64 -24.67 -10.34
N ASP A 71 11.34 -24.50 -10.55
CA ASP A 71 10.55 -25.34 -11.46
C ASP A 71 10.30 -24.56 -12.74
N ALA A 72 11.34 -24.35 -13.52
CA ALA A 72 11.29 -23.57 -14.76
C ALA A 72 10.77 -24.34 -15.97
N GLY A 73 10.39 -25.62 -15.83
CA GLY A 73 10.21 -26.49 -16.98
C GLY A 73 8.89 -27.23 -17.11
N ARG A 74 8.01 -27.15 -16.15
CA ARG A 74 6.74 -27.86 -16.21
C ARG A 74 5.61 -26.96 -16.74
N TRP A 75 5.39 -27.04 -18.03
CA TRP A 75 4.23 -26.44 -18.71
C TRP A 75 3.01 -27.37 -18.68
N ASP A 76 2.85 -28.14 -17.60
CA ASP A 76 1.64 -28.94 -17.40
C ASP A 76 0.49 -28.04 -16.95
N THR A 77 -0.61 -28.10 -17.70
CA THR A 77 -1.81 -27.30 -17.47
C THR A 77 -2.36 -27.45 -16.05
N LYS A 78 -2.31 -28.66 -15.50
CA LYS A 78 -2.79 -28.94 -14.13
C LYS A 78 -1.88 -28.32 -13.07
N GLU A 79 -0.59 -28.34 -13.30
CA GLU A 79 0.39 -27.72 -12.42
C GLU A 79 0.26 -26.21 -12.45
N GLN A 80 0.07 -25.62 -13.63
CA GLN A 80 -0.20 -24.19 -13.76
C GLN A 80 -1.48 -23.78 -13.04
N GLU A 81 -2.55 -24.55 -13.17
CA GLU A 81 -3.81 -24.30 -12.46
C GLU A 81 -3.62 -24.35 -10.94
N ARG A 82 -2.84 -25.31 -10.44
CA ARG A 82 -2.49 -25.42 -9.02
C ARG A 82 -1.72 -24.18 -8.53
N HIS A 83 -0.76 -23.69 -9.30
CA HIS A 83 -0.03 -22.47 -8.98
C HIS A 83 -0.93 -21.24 -8.96
N CYS A 84 -1.83 -21.09 -9.92
CA CYS A 84 -2.78 -19.99 -9.96
C CYS A 84 -3.71 -20.00 -8.74
N LYS A 85 -4.26 -21.16 -8.36
CA LYS A 85 -5.11 -21.30 -7.17
C LYS A 85 -4.34 -20.95 -5.88
N LYS A 86 -3.09 -21.42 -5.77
CA LYS A 86 -2.24 -21.05 -4.63
C LYS A 86 -1.98 -19.55 -4.58
N ALA A 87 -1.70 -18.91 -5.71
CA ALA A 87 -1.48 -17.47 -5.78
C ALA A 87 -2.75 -16.70 -5.36
N GLU A 88 -3.93 -17.15 -5.78
CA GLU A 88 -5.21 -16.57 -5.37
C GLU A 88 -5.46 -16.69 -3.86
N GLU A 89 -5.14 -17.84 -3.27
CA GLU A 89 -5.25 -18.06 -1.82
C GLU A 89 -4.28 -17.15 -1.05
N LEU A 90 -3.03 -17.04 -1.49
CA LEU A 90 -2.04 -16.16 -0.90
C LEU A 90 -2.46 -14.69 -1.00
N TYR A 91 -2.95 -14.24 -2.15
CA TYR A 91 -3.45 -12.89 -2.34
C TYR A 91 -4.52 -12.51 -1.30
N LYS A 92 -5.45 -13.43 -1.01
CA LYS A 92 -6.50 -13.22 0.00
C LYS A 92 -5.97 -13.15 1.43
N SER A 93 -4.80 -13.74 1.69
CA SER A 93 -4.17 -13.77 3.02
C SER A 93 -3.25 -12.59 3.30
N TRP A 94 -2.82 -11.86 2.25
CA TRP A 94 -1.88 -10.76 2.41
C TRP A 94 -2.53 -9.55 3.08
N PRO A 95 -1.78 -8.82 3.91
CA PRO A 95 -2.31 -7.62 4.55
C PRO A 95 -2.68 -6.57 3.52
N SER A 96 -3.82 -5.95 3.73
CA SER A 96 -4.30 -4.80 2.97
C SER A 96 -4.47 -3.65 3.94
N GLU A 97 -3.59 -2.65 3.89
CA GLU A 97 -3.47 -1.61 4.90
C GLU A 97 -3.58 -0.20 4.33
N ALA A 98 -4.26 0.66 5.08
CA ALA A 98 -4.26 2.10 4.86
C ALA A 98 -4.20 2.84 6.20
N GLU A 99 -3.63 4.04 6.19
CA GLU A 99 -3.80 5.02 7.27
C GLU A 99 -5.06 5.84 6.98
N THR A 100 -5.93 5.98 7.97
CA THR A 100 -7.15 6.77 7.85
C THR A 100 -7.19 7.87 8.90
N LEU A 101 -7.70 9.05 8.53
CA LEU A 101 -7.92 10.15 9.45
C LEU A 101 -9.26 10.81 9.14
N TYR A 102 -10.04 11.11 10.20
CA TYR A 102 -11.24 11.94 10.15
C TYR A 102 -12.31 11.48 9.14
N LEU A 103 -12.54 10.19 8.98
CA LEU A 103 -13.53 9.66 8.03
C LEU A 103 -14.97 9.74 8.55
N ASP A 104 -15.16 9.77 9.87
CA ASP A 104 -16.48 9.66 10.51
C ASP A 104 -17.48 10.76 10.10
N ASP A 105 -16.99 11.96 9.79
CA ASP A 105 -17.79 13.12 9.41
C ASP A 105 -17.33 13.75 8.07
N ALA A 106 -16.49 13.07 7.31
CA ALA A 106 -15.92 13.60 6.07
C ALA A 106 -17.00 13.81 4.99
N GLU A 107 -16.93 14.95 4.32
CA GLU A 107 -17.68 15.26 3.11
C GLU A 107 -16.84 15.13 1.84
N VAL A 108 -15.52 15.34 1.96
CA VAL A 108 -14.51 15.04 0.93
C VAL A 108 -13.44 14.16 1.53
N VAL A 109 -12.95 13.19 0.76
CA VAL A 109 -11.84 12.34 1.17
C VAL A 109 -10.65 12.59 0.26
N VAL A 110 -9.51 12.97 0.83
CA VAL A 110 -8.25 13.09 0.10
C VAL A 110 -7.48 11.79 0.21
N THR A 111 -6.91 11.33 -0.89
CA THR A 111 -6.07 10.14 -0.92
C THR A 111 -4.76 10.40 -1.64
N GLY A 112 -3.76 9.56 -1.37
CA GLY A 112 -2.45 9.60 -2.00
C GLY A 112 -1.48 8.66 -1.30
N TYR A 113 -0.46 8.24 -2.00
CA TYR A 113 0.57 7.33 -1.50
C TYR A 113 1.96 7.99 -1.52
N GLY A 114 2.97 7.36 -0.95
CA GLY A 114 4.33 7.87 -0.91
C GLY A 114 4.42 9.29 -0.34
N ILE A 115 5.11 10.19 -1.05
CA ILE A 115 5.23 11.60 -0.68
C ILE A 115 3.89 12.33 -0.79
N CYS A 116 3.07 12.01 -1.80
CA CYS A 116 1.73 12.59 -1.96
C CYS A 116 0.84 12.31 -0.74
N GLY A 117 0.90 11.11 -0.18
CA GLY A 117 0.18 10.77 1.05
C GLY A 117 0.63 11.59 2.27
N ARG A 118 1.91 11.97 2.35
CA ARG A 118 2.42 12.88 3.40
C ARG A 118 1.92 14.31 3.22
N ILE A 119 1.92 14.79 1.98
CA ILE A 119 1.43 16.12 1.61
C ILE A 119 -0.08 16.19 1.88
N ALA A 120 -0.85 15.22 1.40
CA ALA A 120 -2.28 15.10 1.62
C ALA A 120 -2.63 15.11 3.13
N ARG A 121 -1.90 14.34 3.94
CA ARG A 121 -2.06 14.33 5.40
C ARG A 121 -1.85 15.71 6.03
N SER A 122 -0.86 16.46 5.55
CA SER A 122 -0.59 17.82 6.04
C SER A 122 -1.69 18.78 5.61
N ALA A 123 -2.15 18.70 4.36
CA ALA A 123 -3.26 19.52 3.83
C ALA A 123 -4.57 19.25 4.58
N VAL A 124 -4.92 17.98 4.80
CA VAL A 124 -6.12 17.58 5.56
C VAL A 124 -6.10 18.14 6.97
N LYS A 125 -4.96 18.10 7.67
CA LYS A 125 -4.86 18.68 9.02
C LYS A 125 -5.10 20.18 9.03
N LEU A 126 -4.60 20.91 8.02
CA LEU A 126 -4.84 22.35 7.89
C LEU A 126 -6.32 22.64 7.60
N LEU A 127 -6.92 21.94 6.65
CA LEU A 127 -8.35 22.08 6.30
C LEU A 127 -9.24 21.79 7.51
N ARG A 128 -8.93 20.79 8.30
CA ARG A 128 -9.63 20.50 9.56
C ARG A 128 -9.52 21.62 10.59
N ALA A 129 -8.35 22.22 10.71
CA ALA A 129 -8.17 23.38 11.58
C ALA A 129 -8.99 24.62 11.13
N GLU A 130 -9.33 24.70 9.86
CA GLU A 130 -10.20 25.73 9.26
C GLU A 130 -11.70 25.35 9.30
N GLY A 131 -12.04 24.19 9.88
CA GLY A 131 -13.42 23.71 10.04
C GLY A 131 -13.96 22.92 8.85
N CYS A 132 -13.14 22.60 7.83
CA CYS A 132 -13.57 21.76 6.69
C CYS A 132 -13.72 20.30 7.12
N LYS A 133 -14.74 19.62 6.62
CA LYS A 133 -15.00 18.20 6.90
C LYS A 133 -14.30 17.30 5.88
N VAL A 134 -12.99 17.22 5.98
CA VAL A 134 -12.13 16.47 5.06
C VAL A 134 -11.51 15.27 5.75
N GLY A 135 -11.59 14.11 5.13
CA GLY A 135 -10.94 12.88 5.58
C GLY A 135 -9.69 12.55 4.77
N LEU A 136 -8.90 11.62 5.29
CA LEU A 136 -7.74 11.07 4.59
C LEU A 136 -7.84 9.55 4.53
N ILE A 137 -7.56 9.00 3.36
CA ILE A 137 -7.17 7.59 3.18
C ILE A 137 -5.79 7.59 2.54
N ARG A 138 -4.81 6.99 3.20
CA ARG A 138 -3.46 6.84 2.69
C ARG A 138 -3.12 5.36 2.56
N PRO A 139 -3.18 4.78 1.36
CA PRO A 139 -2.76 3.41 1.14
C PRO A 139 -1.32 3.17 1.61
N LYS A 140 -1.12 2.11 2.38
CA LYS A 140 0.21 1.59 2.75
C LYS A 140 0.61 0.42 1.88
N THR A 141 -0.38 -0.39 1.47
CA THR A 141 -0.24 -1.46 0.49
C THR A 141 -0.89 -1.04 -0.81
N LEU A 142 -0.26 -1.40 -1.94
CA LEU A 142 -0.82 -1.20 -3.28
C LEU A 142 -1.28 -2.52 -3.89
N TYR A 143 -0.73 -3.62 -3.44
CA TYR A 143 -1.14 -4.96 -3.81
C TYR A 143 -0.99 -5.92 -2.61
N PRO A 144 -2.08 -6.36 -1.98
CA PRO A 144 -3.49 -5.98 -2.27
C PRO A 144 -3.78 -4.50 -2.01
N PHE A 145 -4.64 -3.91 -2.85
CA PHE A 145 -5.15 -2.56 -2.64
C PHE A 145 -6.16 -2.55 -1.48
N PRO A 146 -6.19 -1.53 -0.60
CA PRO A 146 -7.10 -1.46 0.55
C PRO A 146 -8.53 -1.09 0.13
N SER A 147 -9.12 -1.86 -0.77
CA SER A 147 -10.45 -1.62 -1.36
C SER A 147 -11.55 -1.53 -0.32
N ASP A 148 -11.48 -2.33 0.74
CA ASP A 148 -12.50 -2.34 1.81
C ASP A 148 -12.61 -1.00 2.53
N VAL A 149 -11.47 -0.29 2.69
CA VAL A 149 -11.45 1.03 3.33
C VAL A 149 -12.20 2.06 2.48
N PHE A 150 -12.01 2.03 1.16
CA PHE A 150 -12.72 2.90 0.24
C PHE A 150 -14.19 2.49 0.09
N ALA A 151 -14.47 1.20 -0.03
CA ALA A 151 -15.82 0.67 -0.15
C ALA A 151 -16.68 0.95 1.09
N GLY A 152 -16.06 1.03 2.27
CA GLY A 152 -16.70 1.29 3.55
C GLY A 152 -17.02 2.76 3.84
N LEU A 153 -16.72 3.70 2.92
CA LEU A 153 -17.07 5.11 3.07
C LEU A 153 -18.60 5.32 3.12
N ASP A 154 -19.03 6.27 3.93
CA ASP A 154 -20.42 6.71 3.96
C ASP A 154 -20.73 7.64 2.77
N PHE A 155 -21.14 7.08 1.65
CA PHE A 155 -21.45 7.81 0.42
C PHE A 155 -22.73 8.66 0.48
N VAL A 156 -23.48 8.63 1.56
CA VAL A 156 -24.51 9.65 1.82
C VAL A 156 -23.84 10.97 2.20
N ARG A 157 -22.72 10.91 2.86
CA ARG A 157 -21.94 12.04 3.37
C ARG A 157 -20.78 12.42 2.47
N VAL A 158 -19.97 11.43 2.07
CA VAL A 158 -18.83 11.63 1.19
C VAL A 158 -19.33 11.92 -0.23
N LYS A 159 -19.06 13.13 -0.68
CA LYS A 159 -19.52 13.65 -1.97
C LYS A 159 -18.48 13.50 -3.07
N ALA A 160 -17.20 13.49 -2.71
CA ALA A 160 -16.10 13.33 -3.65
C ALA A 160 -14.84 12.76 -3.00
N ILE A 161 -13.99 12.14 -3.83
CA ILE A 161 -12.64 11.74 -3.48
C ILE A 161 -11.67 12.57 -4.33
N LEU A 162 -10.64 13.15 -3.70
CA LEU A 162 -9.54 13.83 -4.37
C LEU A 162 -8.29 12.93 -4.31
N ASP A 163 -7.90 12.40 -5.45
CA ASP A 163 -6.69 11.59 -5.59
C ASP A 163 -5.48 12.47 -5.95
N VAL A 164 -4.43 12.34 -5.16
CA VAL A 164 -3.22 13.18 -5.24
C VAL A 164 -2.04 12.33 -5.65
N GLU A 165 -1.54 12.55 -6.87
CA GLU A 165 -0.44 11.76 -7.42
C GLU A 165 0.64 12.62 -8.11
N MET A 166 1.89 12.16 -8.05
CA MET A 166 3.01 12.73 -8.80
C MET A 166 3.27 11.97 -10.12
N CYS A 167 2.22 11.61 -10.81
CA CYS A 167 2.26 10.99 -12.14
C CYS A 167 1.09 11.46 -13.01
N ILE A 168 1.33 11.52 -14.32
CA ILE A 168 0.32 11.81 -15.34
C ILE A 168 0.41 10.74 -16.42
N PRO A 169 -0.66 9.96 -16.67
CA PRO A 169 -1.94 9.97 -15.97
C PRO A 169 -1.85 9.40 -14.54
N ALA A 170 -2.90 9.65 -13.73
CA ALA A 170 -3.06 9.04 -12.44
C ALA A 170 -3.08 7.50 -12.56
N GLN A 171 -2.50 6.81 -11.60
CA GLN A 171 -2.35 5.35 -11.65
C GLN A 171 -3.26 4.64 -10.65
N VAL A 172 -3.37 5.15 -9.43
CA VAL A 172 -4.16 4.52 -8.36
C VAL A 172 -5.65 4.84 -8.49
N VAL A 173 -6.00 5.86 -9.25
CA VAL A 173 -7.39 6.27 -9.51
C VAL A 173 -8.29 5.14 -10.01
N ASP A 174 -7.75 4.19 -10.79
CA ASP A 174 -8.53 3.08 -11.32
C ASP A 174 -8.84 2.04 -10.23
N ASP A 175 -7.90 1.78 -9.31
CA ASP A 175 -8.15 0.93 -8.13
C ASP A 175 -9.20 1.56 -7.20
N ILE A 176 -9.16 2.90 -7.04
CA ILE A 176 -10.16 3.64 -6.27
C ILE A 176 -11.53 3.52 -6.94
N ARG A 177 -11.63 3.70 -8.25
CA ARG A 177 -12.89 3.54 -9.01
C ARG A 177 -13.49 2.15 -8.82
N LEU A 178 -12.67 1.12 -8.93
CA LEU A 178 -13.11 -0.26 -8.70
C LEU A 178 -13.64 -0.45 -7.28
N ALA A 179 -12.99 0.14 -6.28
CA ALA A 179 -13.40 0.01 -4.89
C ALA A 179 -14.69 0.77 -4.58
N VAL A 180 -14.86 1.99 -5.11
CA VAL A 180 -16.04 2.82 -4.82
C VAL A 180 -17.23 2.54 -5.75
N THR A 181 -17.01 1.85 -6.88
CA THR A 181 -18.08 1.47 -7.83
C THR A 181 -18.99 2.64 -8.24
N ASP A 182 -18.37 3.75 -8.66
CA ASP A 182 -19.03 4.98 -9.14
C ASP A 182 -20.01 5.64 -8.15
N ARG A 183 -19.89 5.33 -6.85
CA ARG A 183 -20.79 5.90 -5.81
C ARG A 183 -20.52 7.36 -5.50
N CYS A 184 -19.37 7.90 -5.87
CA CYS A 184 -19.06 9.32 -5.81
C CYS A 184 -18.04 9.70 -6.89
N PRO A 185 -17.96 10.96 -7.32
CA PRO A 185 -16.95 11.44 -8.25
C PRO A 185 -15.54 11.32 -7.64
N ILE A 186 -14.57 11.04 -8.51
CA ILE A 186 -13.14 11.04 -8.16
C ILE A 186 -12.47 12.10 -9.01
N GLU A 187 -11.96 13.11 -8.34
CA GLU A 187 -11.15 14.19 -8.92
C GLU A 187 -9.67 13.87 -8.70
N THR A 188 -8.81 14.42 -9.53
CA THR A 188 -7.37 14.20 -9.45
C THR A 188 -6.60 15.50 -9.35
N CYS A 189 -5.57 15.51 -8.50
CA CYS A 189 -4.58 16.56 -8.39
C CYS A 189 -3.21 15.97 -8.75
N LEU A 190 -2.73 16.30 -9.94
CA LEU A 190 -1.61 15.57 -10.54
C LEU A 190 -0.43 16.49 -10.83
N HIS A 191 0.77 16.02 -10.54
CA HIS A 191 2.03 16.60 -11.01
C HIS A 191 2.89 15.55 -11.71
N ALA A 192 3.84 16.01 -12.52
CA ALA A 192 4.82 15.14 -13.18
C ALA A 192 6.18 15.85 -13.26
N GLY A 193 7.22 15.13 -13.70
CA GLY A 193 8.54 15.70 -13.95
C GLY A 193 9.40 15.95 -12.72
N GLY A 194 9.03 15.40 -11.54
CA GLY A 194 9.82 15.51 -10.31
C GLY A 194 9.59 16.79 -9.52
N GLU A 195 8.69 17.67 -9.95
CA GLU A 195 8.25 18.81 -9.16
C GLU A 195 7.31 18.35 -8.04
N ILE A 196 7.69 18.71 -6.80
CA ILE A 196 6.94 18.27 -5.62
C ILE A 196 5.75 19.19 -5.41
N MET A 197 4.57 18.63 -5.40
CA MET A 197 3.32 19.32 -5.09
C MET A 197 3.34 19.96 -3.70
N GLY A 198 2.82 21.18 -3.59
CA GLY A 198 2.66 21.88 -2.33
C GLY A 198 1.37 21.47 -1.58
N ARG A 199 1.43 21.47 -0.24
CA ARG A 199 0.22 21.25 0.58
C ARG A 199 -0.89 22.27 0.34
N ASP A 200 -0.52 23.51 0.01
CA ASP A 200 -1.48 24.59 -0.26
C ASP A 200 -2.19 24.40 -1.61
N GLU A 201 -1.55 23.73 -2.53
CA GLU A 201 -2.13 23.33 -3.80
C GLU A 201 -3.19 22.26 -3.61
N VAL A 202 -2.88 21.17 -2.89
CA VAL A 202 -3.86 20.13 -2.51
C VAL A 202 -5.05 20.74 -1.77
N ARG A 203 -4.78 21.71 -0.87
CA ARG A 203 -5.81 22.45 -0.15
C ARG A 203 -6.69 23.28 -1.09
N SER A 204 -6.14 23.90 -2.11
CA SER A 204 -6.88 24.66 -3.10
C SER A 204 -7.77 23.77 -3.96
N GLU A 205 -7.24 22.64 -4.40
CA GLU A 205 -8.00 21.65 -5.19
C GLU A 205 -9.13 21.03 -4.37
N GLU A 206 -8.89 20.65 -3.11
CA GLU A 206 -9.96 20.16 -2.23
C GLU A 206 -11.11 21.18 -2.09
N ARG A 207 -10.78 22.47 -1.90
CA ARG A 207 -11.80 23.52 -1.79
C ARG A 207 -12.59 23.73 -3.09
N ARG A 208 -11.97 23.51 -4.24
CA ARG A 208 -12.65 23.54 -5.54
C ARG A 208 -13.66 22.38 -5.60
N VAL A 209 -13.18 21.16 -5.36
CA VAL A 209 -14.00 19.94 -5.36
C VAL A 209 -15.14 20.04 -4.34
N GLY A 210 -14.87 20.47 -3.11
CA GLY A 210 -15.87 20.62 -2.06
C GLY A 210 -16.93 21.70 -2.33
N LYS A 211 -16.69 22.63 -3.25
CA LYS A 211 -17.69 23.64 -3.67
C LYS A 211 -18.53 23.20 -4.88
N GLU A 212 -18.00 22.32 -5.71
CA GLU A 212 -18.68 21.78 -6.89
C GLU A 212 -19.64 20.62 -6.53
N CYS A 213 -19.50 20.08 -5.32
CA CYS A 213 -20.39 19.05 -4.75
C CYS A 213 -21.42 19.65 -3.80
#